data_e1eb49fedd317e24889b3498eb0042de
#
_entry.id   e1eb49fedd317e24889b3498eb0042de
#
_cell.length_a   1.000
_cell.length_b   1.000
_cell.length_c   1.000
_cell.angle_alpha   90.00
_cell.angle_beta   90.00
_cell.angle_gamma   90.00
#
_symmetry.space_group_name_H-M   'P 1'
#
loop_
_entity.id
_entity.type
_entity.pdbx_description
1 polymer ?
#
loop_
_entity_poly.entity_id
_entity_poly.type
_entity_poly.pdbx_seq_one_letter_code
_entity_poly.pdbx_strand_id
1 'polypeptide(L)'
;SDVHLLKLPFQNDSNSLNKRFYAELLHIIGIEEKKENNKIVIVRKAVGRRNEASLLENTINQLDAEDCLRKVPNIAIYGSTQEERLFNVAMELCITWINRILFLKLLEAQMLKYHNGEQCYKFLSIQKIRDFDDLNTLFFQVLARNVHQRTASILKDFEFVPYLNSSLFEVTELESNTIKINSLSQRSELPLFTNSVLINRKEKQQFNSLPTLNYLFAFLDAYNFASEGSEEVQEEAKTLINASVLGLIFEKINGHKDGSVFTPGFITMYMCREAVANSVLTKFNNFYNWNCTSVTDLYNKIDDILQANQLINSITICDPAVGSGHFLVSALNELIRLKYELGILVDSEGKRIKKSDYTLSIENDELIVTDAENNLFEYNPLNEESRRIQETLFKEKKIIIENCLFGVDINPNSVKICRLRLWIELLKNAYYTAESDYKQLETLPNIDINIKCGNSLLHRFDLTDSIKSVLKETGISIGQYRNAVNKYKNAQDKAEKWELDSIIAEIKSKLTTEIGAKDPKKLRLNKRRAELVNLLAPQLFEMSKKEQKDWQKRVDAVKKEIAELESYFEEINSNKIYLGAFEWRIEFPEVLDADGNFIGFDCVIGNPPYIQLQS
;
A
#
# COMPACT_ATOMS: atom_id res chain seq x y z
N SER A 1 -0.59 -28.38 -22.24
CA SER A 1 -0.94 -27.25 -23.10
C SER A 1 -1.69 -26.22 -22.26
N ASP A 2 -1.13 -25.04 -22.12
CA ASP A 2 -1.57 -23.94 -21.23
C ASP A 2 -3.01 -23.47 -21.47
N VAL A 3 -3.60 -23.83 -22.60
CA VAL A 3 -5.01 -23.52 -22.93
C VAL A 3 -5.98 -24.40 -22.12
N HIS A 4 -5.55 -25.53 -21.57
CA HIS A 4 -6.39 -26.37 -20.73
C HIS A 4 -6.57 -25.84 -19.30
N LEU A 5 -5.58 -25.09 -18.78
CA LEU A 5 -5.65 -24.44 -17.47
C LEU A 5 -6.71 -23.34 -17.39
N LEU A 6 -7.04 -22.71 -18.53
CA LEU A 6 -8.09 -21.68 -18.62
C LEU A 6 -9.53 -22.25 -18.66
N LYS A 7 -9.70 -23.58 -18.81
CA LYS A 7 -11.02 -24.24 -18.97
C LYS A 7 -11.48 -25.09 -17.79
N LEU A 8 -10.63 -25.30 -16.78
CA LEU A 8 -11.06 -25.98 -15.57
C LEU A 8 -11.75 -24.96 -14.67
N PRO A 9 -13.03 -25.14 -14.31
CA PRO A 9 -13.61 -24.40 -13.22
C PRO A 9 -12.81 -24.80 -11.97
N PHE A 10 -12.09 -23.84 -11.37
CA PHE A 10 -11.45 -24.01 -10.08
C PHE A 10 -12.53 -24.35 -9.06
N GLN A 11 -12.62 -25.61 -8.66
CA GLN A 11 -13.71 -26.12 -7.81
C GLN A 11 -13.54 -25.73 -6.33
N ASN A 12 -12.38 -25.26 -5.90
CA ASN A 12 -12.16 -24.71 -4.57
C ASN A 12 -11.21 -23.50 -4.70
N ASP A 13 -11.79 -22.33 -4.86
CA ASP A 13 -11.06 -21.08 -4.71
C ASP A 13 -10.89 -20.82 -3.21
N SER A 14 -9.77 -21.27 -2.62
CA SER A 14 -9.39 -20.97 -1.24
C SER A 14 -9.31 -19.45 -0.99
N ASN A 15 -9.26 -18.67 -2.08
CA ASN A 15 -9.31 -17.22 -2.10
C ASN A 15 -10.74 -16.67 -2.27
N SER A 16 -11.78 -17.49 -2.10
CA SER A 16 -13.15 -17.00 -2.14
C SER A 16 -13.49 -16.22 -0.86
N LEU A 17 -14.17 -15.08 -1.05
CA LEU A 17 -14.65 -14.27 0.07
C LEU A 17 -15.54 -15.10 1.00
N ASN A 18 -15.16 -15.23 2.26
CA ASN A 18 -16.02 -15.85 3.28
C ASN A 18 -17.21 -14.92 3.58
N LYS A 19 -18.35 -15.22 2.98
CA LYS A 19 -19.56 -14.39 3.06
C LYS A 19 -20.08 -14.22 4.49
N ARG A 20 -19.92 -15.25 5.35
CA ARG A 20 -20.38 -15.18 6.74
C ARG A 20 -19.49 -14.24 7.57
N PHE A 21 -18.17 -14.42 7.47
CA PHE A 21 -17.21 -13.53 8.10
C PHE A 21 -17.41 -12.08 7.68
N TYR A 22 -17.52 -11.84 6.38
CA TYR A 22 -17.71 -10.51 5.82
C TYR A 22 -19.02 -9.85 6.30
N ALA A 23 -20.16 -10.56 6.25
CA ALA A 23 -21.44 -10.02 6.68
C ALA A 23 -21.46 -9.67 8.18
N GLU A 24 -20.85 -10.50 9.03
CA GLU A 24 -20.76 -10.25 10.46
C GLU A 24 -19.79 -9.09 10.77
N LEU A 25 -18.68 -8.98 10.05
CA LEU A 25 -17.77 -7.83 10.15
C LEU A 25 -18.46 -6.51 9.78
N LEU A 26 -19.25 -6.48 8.69
CA LEU A 26 -20.04 -5.32 8.31
C LEU A 26 -21.05 -4.94 9.41
N HIS A 27 -21.65 -5.96 10.07
CA HIS A 27 -22.57 -5.72 11.19
C HIS A 27 -21.86 -5.05 12.37
N ILE A 28 -20.65 -5.51 12.74
CA ILE A 28 -19.84 -4.94 13.83
C ILE A 28 -19.42 -3.51 13.50
N ILE A 29 -19.02 -3.26 12.26
CA ILE A 29 -18.70 -1.90 11.80
C ILE A 29 -19.94 -1.00 11.82
N GLY A 30 -21.13 -1.51 11.49
CA GLY A 30 -22.38 -0.75 11.46
C GLY A 30 -22.82 -0.32 10.07
N ILE A 31 -22.36 -1.00 9.03
CA ILE A 31 -22.64 -0.75 7.61
C ILE A 31 -23.41 -1.89 6.96
N GLU A 32 -23.91 -1.67 5.76
CA GLU A 32 -24.58 -2.69 4.94
C GLU A 32 -24.31 -2.50 3.46
N GLU A 33 -24.39 -3.59 2.70
CA GLU A 33 -24.36 -3.54 1.23
C GLU A 33 -25.74 -3.20 0.68
N LYS A 34 -25.77 -2.28 -0.28
CA LYS A 34 -26.98 -1.92 -1.03
C LYS A 34 -26.69 -1.97 -2.52
N LYS A 35 -27.63 -2.50 -3.29
CA LYS A 35 -27.53 -2.49 -4.75
C LYS A 35 -28.11 -1.19 -5.29
N GLU A 36 -27.27 -0.36 -5.90
CA GLU A 36 -27.64 0.89 -6.58
C GLU A 36 -27.12 0.88 -8.02
N ASN A 37 -28.00 1.15 -9.00
CA ASN A 37 -27.63 1.19 -10.43
C ASN A 37 -26.79 -0.02 -10.90
N ASN A 38 -27.17 -1.22 -10.51
CA ASN A 38 -26.46 -2.48 -10.77
C ASN A 38 -25.06 -2.59 -10.12
N LYS A 39 -24.65 -1.65 -9.28
CA LYS A 39 -23.43 -1.72 -8.46
C LYS A 39 -23.82 -2.02 -7.01
N ILE A 40 -22.94 -2.75 -6.32
CA ILE A 40 -23.05 -2.93 -4.88
C ILE A 40 -22.28 -1.78 -4.23
N VAL A 41 -22.94 -1.02 -3.38
CA VAL A 41 -22.33 0.09 -2.61
C VAL A 41 -22.44 -0.19 -1.12
N ILE A 42 -21.44 0.23 -0.36
CA ILE A 42 -21.50 0.21 1.11
C ILE A 42 -22.15 1.49 1.59
N VAL A 43 -23.15 1.33 2.42
CA VAL A 43 -23.91 2.45 2.95
C VAL A 43 -24.08 2.35 4.47
N ARG A 44 -24.31 3.48 5.10
CA ARG A 44 -24.76 3.55 6.48
C ARG A 44 -26.13 2.89 6.63
N LYS A 45 -26.35 2.12 7.69
CA LYS A 45 -27.67 1.50 7.93
C LYS A 45 -28.77 2.56 8.03
N ALA A 46 -29.99 2.18 7.65
CA ALA A 46 -31.16 3.06 7.79
C ALA A 46 -31.39 3.43 9.27
N VAL A 47 -31.94 4.63 9.53
CA VAL A 47 -32.08 5.21 10.88
C VAL A 47 -32.64 4.23 11.92
N GLY A 48 -33.68 3.46 11.58
CA GLY A 48 -34.30 2.47 12.51
C GLY A 48 -33.47 1.19 12.74
N ARG A 49 -32.34 1.01 12.04
CA ARG A 49 -31.44 -0.15 12.16
C ARG A 49 -30.03 0.22 12.63
N ARG A 50 -29.78 1.47 12.92
CA ARG A 50 -28.52 1.95 13.49
C ARG A 50 -28.42 1.55 14.95
N ASN A 51 -27.22 1.19 15.38
CA ASN A 51 -26.93 0.91 16.78
C ASN A 51 -25.72 1.73 17.21
N GLU A 52 -25.86 2.51 18.26
CA GLU A 52 -24.83 3.42 18.78
C GLU A 52 -23.55 2.71 19.26
N ALA A 53 -23.66 1.41 19.58
CA ALA A 53 -22.51 0.60 19.93
C ALA A 53 -21.69 0.15 18.71
N SER A 54 -22.23 0.19 17.46
CA SER A 54 -21.42 -0.15 16.29
C SER A 54 -20.24 0.82 16.12
N LEU A 55 -19.14 0.36 15.58
CA LEU A 55 -17.93 1.20 15.43
C LEU A 55 -18.23 2.50 14.69
N LEU A 56 -18.99 2.46 13.59
CA LEU A 56 -19.32 3.62 12.79
C LEU A 56 -20.19 4.64 13.54
N GLU A 57 -21.29 4.19 14.16
CA GLU A 57 -22.18 5.12 14.86
C GLU A 57 -21.51 5.72 16.09
N ASN A 58 -20.72 4.93 16.82
CA ASN A 58 -19.91 5.40 17.94
C ASN A 58 -18.91 6.47 17.46
N THR A 59 -18.20 6.21 16.34
CA THR A 59 -17.26 7.17 15.75
C THR A 59 -17.97 8.45 15.30
N ILE A 60 -19.13 8.36 14.63
CA ILE A 60 -19.92 9.53 14.20
C ILE A 60 -20.33 10.37 15.40
N ASN A 61 -20.82 9.71 16.47
CA ASN A 61 -21.26 10.41 17.69
C ASN A 61 -20.11 11.17 18.35
N GLN A 62 -18.91 10.60 18.41
CA GLN A 62 -17.73 11.28 18.97
C GLN A 62 -17.24 12.43 18.06
N LEU A 63 -17.19 12.23 16.74
CA LEU A 63 -16.79 13.27 15.80
C LEU A 63 -17.73 14.49 15.83
N ASP A 64 -19.03 14.25 15.96
CA ASP A 64 -20.06 15.31 16.05
C ASP A 64 -19.99 16.03 17.40
N ALA A 65 -19.91 15.27 18.50
CA ALA A 65 -19.83 15.83 19.87
C ALA A 65 -18.60 16.73 20.08
N GLU A 66 -17.47 16.41 19.47
CA GLU A 66 -16.22 17.19 19.57
C GLU A 66 -16.05 18.23 18.45
N ASP A 67 -17.03 18.37 17.52
CA ASP A 67 -16.99 19.26 16.33
C ASP A 67 -15.67 19.11 15.52
N CYS A 68 -15.22 17.86 15.38
CA CYS A 68 -13.91 17.54 14.82
C CYS A 68 -13.77 17.85 13.31
N LEU A 69 -14.89 17.89 12.57
CA LEU A 69 -14.85 18.13 11.12
C LEU A 69 -14.19 19.45 10.73
N ARG A 70 -14.25 20.46 11.60
CA ARG A 70 -13.62 21.79 11.35
C ARG A 70 -12.10 21.72 11.29
N LYS A 71 -11.49 20.71 11.89
CA LYS A 71 -10.04 20.52 11.95
C LYS A 71 -9.50 19.72 10.75
N VAL A 72 -10.39 19.10 9.94
CA VAL A 72 -9.99 18.25 8.81
C VAL A 72 -9.63 19.13 7.62
N PRO A 73 -8.38 19.08 7.12
CA PRO A 73 -7.98 19.77 5.91
C PRO A 73 -8.81 19.31 4.70
N ASN A 74 -9.17 20.23 3.82
CA ASN A 74 -9.91 19.93 2.59
C ASN A 74 -11.18 19.08 2.81
N ILE A 75 -11.94 19.36 3.87
CA ILE A 75 -13.13 18.58 4.27
C ILE A 75 -14.14 18.36 3.12
N ALA A 76 -14.11 19.17 2.09
CA ALA A 76 -14.98 19.05 0.92
C ALA A 76 -14.77 17.75 0.11
N ILE A 77 -13.61 17.11 0.22
CA ILE A 77 -13.36 15.81 -0.44
C ILE A 77 -14.20 14.68 0.18
N TYR A 78 -14.61 14.84 1.45
CA TYR A 78 -15.42 13.87 2.18
C TYR A 78 -16.92 13.98 1.91
N GLY A 79 -17.37 14.99 1.15
CA GLY A 79 -18.77 15.13 0.75
C GLY A 79 -19.24 16.57 0.69
N SER A 80 -20.44 16.74 0.13
CA SER A 80 -21.10 18.05 -0.05
C SER A 80 -21.87 18.47 1.21
N THR A 81 -22.45 17.51 1.93
CA THR A 81 -23.24 17.73 3.15
C THR A 81 -22.46 17.37 4.41
N GLN A 82 -22.89 17.90 5.55
CA GLN A 82 -22.29 17.56 6.85
C GLN A 82 -22.46 16.05 7.16
N GLU A 83 -23.62 15.47 6.85
CA GLU A 83 -23.88 14.05 7.08
C GLU A 83 -22.95 13.16 6.24
N GLU A 84 -22.76 13.50 4.96
CA GLU A 84 -21.80 12.79 4.09
C GLU A 84 -20.36 12.88 4.64
N ARG A 85 -19.94 14.07 5.09
CA ARG A 85 -18.62 14.29 5.66
C ARG A 85 -18.40 13.49 6.93
N LEU A 86 -19.36 13.52 7.86
CA LEU A 86 -19.32 12.71 9.09
C LEU A 86 -19.22 11.22 8.76
N PHE A 87 -20.08 10.73 7.85
CA PHE A 87 -20.05 9.33 7.44
C PHE A 87 -18.72 8.92 6.82
N ASN A 88 -18.19 9.70 5.87
CA ASN A 88 -16.97 9.34 5.15
C ASN A 88 -15.72 9.45 6.02
N VAL A 89 -15.61 10.46 6.89
CA VAL A 89 -14.52 10.58 7.87
C VAL A 89 -14.57 9.43 8.88
N ALA A 90 -15.74 9.14 9.45
CA ALA A 90 -15.92 8.03 10.38
C ALA A 90 -15.60 6.68 9.72
N MET A 91 -16.02 6.49 8.48
CA MET A 91 -15.75 5.27 7.71
C MET A 91 -14.25 5.07 7.49
N GLU A 92 -13.50 6.11 7.12
CA GLU A 92 -12.05 6.03 6.93
C GLU A 92 -11.33 5.69 8.24
N LEU A 93 -11.75 6.26 9.37
CA LEU A 93 -11.22 5.93 10.69
C LEU A 93 -11.50 4.47 11.05
N CYS A 94 -12.76 4.02 10.93
CA CYS A 94 -13.15 2.64 11.22
C CYS A 94 -12.35 1.63 10.38
N ILE A 95 -12.19 1.89 9.09
CA ILE A 95 -11.41 1.05 8.19
C ILE A 95 -9.95 0.99 8.64
N THR A 96 -9.35 2.13 9.00
CA THR A 96 -7.98 2.19 9.48
C THR A 96 -7.79 1.33 10.73
N TRP A 97 -8.70 1.40 11.68
CA TRP A 97 -8.63 0.61 12.92
C TRP A 97 -8.88 -0.88 12.69
N ILE A 98 -9.87 -1.23 11.88
CA ILE A 98 -10.14 -2.64 11.53
C ILE A 98 -8.95 -3.25 10.78
N ASN A 99 -8.34 -2.53 9.85
CA ASN A 99 -7.14 -3.00 9.15
C ASN A 99 -6.01 -3.32 10.13
N ARG A 100 -5.76 -2.45 11.12
CA ARG A 100 -4.79 -2.70 12.20
C ARG A 100 -5.14 -3.97 12.99
N ILE A 101 -6.39 -4.10 13.42
CA ILE A 101 -6.83 -5.25 14.24
C ILE A 101 -6.72 -6.56 13.46
N LEU A 102 -7.14 -6.59 12.20
CA LEU A 102 -7.06 -7.79 11.37
C LEU A 102 -5.61 -8.19 11.06
N PHE A 103 -4.74 -7.21 10.79
CA PHE A 103 -3.30 -7.47 10.66
C PHE A 103 -2.71 -8.06 11.95
N LEU A 104 -3.07 -7.50 13.10
CA LEU A 104 -2.62 -8.01 14.39
C LEU A 104 -3.14 -9.40 14.69
N LYS A 105 -4.33 -9.74 14.21
CA LYS A 105 -4.86 -11.11 14.35
C LYS A 105 -4.07 -12.12 13.54
N LEU A 106 -3.59 -11.76 12.34
CA LEU A 106 -2.66 -12.59 11.58
C LEU A 106 -1.31 -12.72 12.29
N LEU A 107 -0.75 -11.62 12.80
CA LEU A 107 0.49 -11.64 13.58
C LEU A 107 0.38 -12.53 14.81
N GLU A 108 -0.70 -12.40 15.58
CA GLU A 108 -0.97 -13.24 16.75
C GLU A 108 -1.03 -14.73 16.37
N ALA A 109 -1.75 -15.06 15.30
CA ALA A 109 -1.86 -16.43 14.81
C ALA A 109 -0.49 -16.99 14.40
N GLN A 110 0.34 -16.17 13.74
CA GLN A 110 1.70 -16.57 13.35
C GLN A 110 2.59 -16.82 14.57
N MET A 111 2.53 -15.95 15.57
CA MET A 111 3.30 -16.12 16.81
C MET A 111 2.85 -17.36 17.59
N LEU A 112 1.53 -17.61 17.69
CA LEU A 112 1.00 -18.81 18.30
C LEU A 112 1.48 -20.07 17.58
N LYS A 113 1.52 -20.06 16.23
CA LYS A 113 2.07 -21.17 15.44
C LYS A 113 3.56 -21.41 15.76
N TYR A 114 4.38 -20.36 15.83
CA TYR A 114 5.80 -20.46 16.14
C TYR A 114 6.11 -21.00 17.54
N HIS A 115 5.19 -20.83 18.47
CA HIS A 115 5.30 -21.25 19.88
C HIS A 115 4.30 -22.36 20.26
N ASN A 116 3.93 -23.22 19.32
CA ASN A 116 3.08 -24.41 19.56
C ASN A 116 1.78 -24.09 20.34
N GLY A 117 1.18 -22.92 20.11
CA GLY A 117 -0.08 -22.51 20.71
C GLY A 117 0.03 -21.96 22.13
N GLU A 118 1.21 -21.63 22.62
CA GLU A 118 1.41 -21.03 23.96
C GLU A 118 0.59 -19.75 24.14
N GLN A 119 -0.30 -19.74 25.14
CA GLN A 119 -1.27 -18.67 25.35
C GLN A 119 -0.68 -17.31 25.79
N CYS A 120 0.58 -17.28 26.23
CA CYS A 120 1.26 -16.01 26.55
C CYS A 120 1.44 -15.12 25.32
N TYR A 121 1.52 -15.69 24.10
CA TYR A 121 1.61 -14.99 22.82
C TYR A 121 0.25 -14.50 22.31
N LYS A 122 -0.85 -14.91 22.92
CA LYS A 122 -2.18 -14.38 22.62
C LYS A 122 -2.36 -13.01 23.26
N PHE A 123 -2.39 -11.95 22.46
CA PHE A 123 -2.47 -10.56 22.96
C PHE A 123 -3.76 -9.84 22.54
N LEU A 124 -4.48 -10.28 21.51
CA LEU A 124 -5.79 -9.75 21.13
C LEU A 124 -6.91 -10.47 21.88
N SER A 125 -6.99 -10.24 23.16
CA SER A 125 -8.00 -10.82 24.02
C SER A 125 -8.51 -9.80 25.03
N ILE A 126 -9.76 -9.95 25.48
CA ILE A 126 -10.37 -9.03 26.45
C ILE A 126 -9.67 -9.05 27.82
N GLN A 127 -8.88 -10.09 28.12
CA GLN A 127 -8.08 -10.17 29.33
C GLN A 127 -6.91 -9.19 29.30
N LYS A 128 -6.32 -8.94 28.12
CA LYS A 128 -5.18 -8.02 27.93
C LYS A 128 -5.62 -6.64 27.42
N ILE A 129 -6.69 -6.58 26.64
CA ILE A 129 -7.23 -5.36 26.03
C ILE A 129 -8.67 -5.21 26.51
N ARG A 130 -8.85 -4.51 27.62
CA ARG A 130 -10.14 -4.39 28.32
C ARG A 130 -11.06 -3.35 27.70
N ASP A 131 -10.47 -2.35 27.05
CA ASP A 131 -11.17 -1.21 26.47
C ASP A 131 -10.41 -0.64 25.25
N PHE A 132 -10.96 0.41 24.66
CA PHE A 132 -10.34 1.11 23.53
C PHE A 132 -9.06 1.88 23.89
N ASP A 133 -8.83 2.18 25.17
CA ASP A 133 -7.61 2.84 25.65
C ASP A 133 -6.43 1.84 25.67
N ASP A 134 -6.67 0.60 26.13
CA ASP A 134 -5.69 -0.48 26.05
C ASP A 134 -5.35 -0.78 24.57
N LEU A 135 -6.35 -0.75 23.66
CA LEU A 135 -6.13 -0.96 22.22
C LEU A 135 -5.32 0.19 21.59
N ASN A 136 -5.58 1.43 21.99
CA ASN A 136 -4.79 2.59 21.58
C ASN A 136 -3.34 2.49 22.08
N THR A 137 -3.15 2.01 23.30
CA THR A 137 -1.84 1.75 23.89
C THR A 137 -1.09 0.67 23.09
N LEU A 138 -1.77 -0.42 22.71
CA LEU A 138 -1.19 -1.45 21.86
C LEU A 138 -0.70 -0.86 20.52
N PHE A 139 -1.53 -0.06 19.83
CA PHE A 139 -1.15 0.52 18.54
C PHE A 139 0.07 1.45 18.66
N PHE A 140 0.03 2.43 19.56
CA PHE A 140 0.93 3.58 19.54
C PHE A 140 2.05 3.54 20.59
N GLN A 141 1.96 2.70 21.62
CA GLN A 141 2.96 2.61 22.67
C GLN A 141 3.67 1.24 22.72
N VAL A 142 3.10 0.22 22.09
CA VAL A 142 3.70 -1.12 21.97
C VAL A 142 4.28 -1.33 20.59
N LEU A 143 3.42 -1.36 19.57
CA LEU A 143 3.82 -1.71 18.18
C LEU A 143 4.65 -0.62 17.48
N ALA A 144 4.40 0.63 17.81
CA ALA A 144 5.10 1.80 17.26
C ALA A 144 6.31 2.26 18.09
N ARG A 145 6.70 1.51 19.14
CA ARG A 145 7.86 1.83 19.97
C ARG A 145 8.74 0.62 20.19
N ASN A 146 10.04 0.85 20.06
CA ASN A 146 11.04 -0.18 20.39
C ASN A 146 10.84 -0.66 21.84
N VAL A 147 11.10 -1.96 22.08
CA VAL A 147 10.90 -2.62 23.38
C VAL A 147 11.61 -1.86 24.51
N HIS A 148 12.82 -1.35 24.28
CA HIS A 148 13.59 -0.58 25.26
C HIS A 148 12.98 0.79 25.62
N GLN A 149 12.07 1.30 24.81
CA GLN A 149 11.39 2.58 25.03
C GLN A 149 10.03 2.43 25.72
N ARG A 150 9.59 1.18 25.98
CA ARG A 150 8.32 0.89 26.64
C ARG A 150 8.45 1.06 28.15
N THR A 151 7.38 1.55 28.79
CA THR A 151 7.32 1.65 30.27
C THR A 151 7.20 0.28 30.91
N ALA A 152 7.59 0.15 32.17
CA ALA A 152 7.52 -1.12 32.92
C ALA A 152 6.10 -1.70 33.00
N SER A 153 5.06 -0.86 33.05
CA SER A 153 3.65 -1.30 33.03
C SER A 153 3.27 -1.92 31.70
N ILE A 154 3.67 -1.29 30.59
CA ILE A 154 3.42 -1.80 29.24
C ILE A 154 4.17 -3.11 29.00
N LEU A 155 5.43 -3.21 29.44
CA LEU A 155 6.21 -4.44 29.31
C LEU A 155 5.56 -5.61 30.04
N LYS A 156 4.98 -5.37 31.22
CA LYS A 156 4.28 -6.41 31.99
C LYS A 156 3.11 -7.03 31.22
N ASP A 157 2.33 -6.22 30.51
CA ASP A 157 1.10 -6.66 29.84
C ASP A 157 1.38 -7.16 28.40
N PHE A 158 2.44 -6.61 27.73
CA PHE A 158 2.74 -6.83 26.33
C PHE A 158 4.20 -7.21 26.06
N GLU A 159 4.82 -8.00 26.94
CA GLU A 159 6.22 -8.42 26.86
C GLU A 159 6.56 -9.09 25.53
N PHE A 160 5.69 -10.01 25.09
CA PHE A 160 5.90 -10.82 23.88
C PHE A 160 5.43 -10.16 22.58
N VAL A 161 4.84 -8.96 22.64
CA VAL A 161 4.38 -8.26 21.44
C VAL A 161 5.55 -7.53 20.77
N PRO A 162 5.84 -7.81 19.49
CA PRO A 162 6.99 -7.23 18.81
C PRO A 162 6.85 -5.73 18.55
N TYR A 163 7.96 -5.06 18.31
CA TYR A 163 8.03 -3.76 17.67
C TYR A 163 7.97 -3.98 16.15
N LEU A 164 7.11 -3.27 15.41
CA LEU A 164 6.92 -3.50 13.99
C LEU A 164 7.53 -2.44 13.08
N ASN A 165 7.86 -1.26 13.59
CA ASN A 165 8.40 -0.12 12.81
C ASN A 165 7.61 0.21 11.53
N SER A 166 6.30 -0.03 11.52
CA SER A 166 5.46 0.13 10.34
C SER A 166 4.60 1.38 10.43
N SER A 167 4.47 2.13 9.32
CA SER A 167 3.55 3.27 9.22
C SER A 167 2.08 2.88 9.44
N LEU A 168 1.75 1.58 9.39
CA LEU A 168 0.42 1.07 9.76
C LEU A 168 0.04 1.44 11.21
N PHE A 169 1.02 1.48 12.13
CA PHE A 169 0.83 1.81 13.55
C PHE A 169 1.27 3.23 13.92
N GLU A 170 1.45 4.10 12.94
CA GLU A 170 1.61 5.54 13.19
C GLU A 170 0.24 6.21 13.25
N VAL A 171 0.16 7.31 14.03
CA VAL A 171 -1.05 8.14 14.06
C VAL A 171 -1.21 8.79 12.68
N THR A 172 -2.31 8.52 12.01
CA THR A 172 -2.60 9.13 10.70
C THR A 172 -2.91 10.62 10.85
N GLU A 173 -2.77 11.39 9.78
CA GLU A 173 -3.16 12.80 9.77
C GLU A 173 -4.64 12.98 10.15
N LEU A 174 -5.51 12.08 9.67
CA LEU A 174 -6.93 12.13 10.01
C LEU A 174 -7.16 11.87 11.50
N GLU A 175 -6.51 10.86 12.11
CA GLU A 175 -6.58 10.62 13.56
C GLU A 175 -6.01 11.78 14.37
N SER A 176 -4.96 12.45 13.89
CA SER A 176 -4.37 13.62 14.55
C SER A 176 -5.30 14.84 14.54
N ASN A 177 -6.02 15.04 13.44
CA ASN A 177 -6.92 16.16 13.25
C ASN A 177 -8.34 15.91 13.80
N THR A 178 -8.68 14.66 14.15
CA THR A 178 -10.02 14.29 14.63
C THR A 178 -9.95 13.54 15.96
N ILE A 179 -10.25 12.24 15.93
CA ILE A 179 -10.25 11.36 17.11
C ILE A 179 -9.39 10.12 16.86
N LYS A 180 -8.89 9.55 17.95
CA LYS A 180 -8.26 8.22 17.94
C LYS A 180 -9.24 7.18 18.48
N ILE A 181 -8.88 5.91 18.35
CA ILE A 181 -9.74 4.80 18.74
C ILE A 181 -10.15 4.83 20.23
N ASN A 182 -9.32 5.40 21.10
CA ASN A 182 -9.62 5.54 22.53
C ASN A 182 -10.71 6.58 22.85
N SER A 183 -11.12 7.40 21.90
CA SER A 183 -12.31 8.27 22.07
C SER A 183 -13.63 7.48 22.04
N LEU A 184 -13.62 6.22 21.59
CA LEU A 184 -14.81 5.41 21.47
C LEU A 184 -15.36 4.97 22.81
N SER A 185 -16.68 5.02 22.96
CA SER A 185 -17.40 4.57 24.17
C SER A 185 -17.66 3.08 24.13
N GLN A 186 -17.53 2.40 25.28
CA GLN A 186 -17.85 0.98 25.47
C GLN A 186 -19.06 0.76 26.38
N ARG A 187 -19.87 1.82 26.60
CA ARG A 187 -21.02 1.78 27.51
C ARG A 187 -22.22 1.03 26.95
N SER A 188 -22.38 1.03 25.63
CA SER A 188 -23.51 0.41 24.93
C SER A 188 -23.10 -0.95 24.38
N GLU A 189 -24.08 -1.85 24.25
CA GLU A 189 -23.87 -3.19 23.72
C GLU A 189 -24.42 -3.33 22.30
N LEU A 190 -23.69 -4.08 21.46
CA LEU A 190 -24.10 -4.42 20.13
C LEU A 190 -24.83 -5.77 20.11
N PRO A 191 -26.07 -5.86 19.59
CA PRO A 191 -26.75 -7.13 19.41
C PRO A 191 -25.96 -8.06 18.51
N LEU A 192 -25.96 -9.36 18.81
CA LEU A 192 -25.32 -10.35 17.94
C LEU A 192 -25.99 -10.39 16.57
N PHE A 193 -25.18 -10.58 15.54
CA PHE A 193 -25.67 -10.76 14.17
C PHE A 193 -26.55 -12.00 14.09
N THR A 194 -27.69 -11.95 13.38
CA THR A 194 -28.68 -13.03 13.32
C THR A 194 -28.10 -14.40 12.96
N ASN A 195 -27.05 -14.39 12.10
CA ASN A 195 -26.32 -15.58 11.70
C ASN A 195 -24.88 -15.56 12.27
N SER A 196 -24.69 -15.01 13.48
CA SER A 196 -23.37 -14.93 14.11
C SER A 196 -22.74 -16.30 14.27
N VAL A 197 -21.44 -16.37 14.10
CA VAL A 197 -20.65 -17.57 14.38
C VAL A 197 -20.68 -17.92 15.87
N LEU A 198 -20.97 -16.95 16.74
CA LEU A 198 -21.03 -17.10 18.20
C LEU A 198 -22.35 -17.74 18.67
N ILE A 199 -23.35 -17.84 17.80
CA ILE A 199 -24.65 -18.47 18.13
C ILE A 199 -24.49 -19.97 18.01
N ASN A 200 -24.34 -20.66 19.14
CA ASN A 200 -24.37 -22.10 19.19
C ASN A 200 -25.84 -22.58 19.28
N ARG A 201 -26.36 -23.17 18.20
CA ARG A 201 -27.77 -23.67 18.14
C ARG A 201 -28.07 -24.83 19.10
N LYS A 202 -27.06 -25.45 19.68
CA LYS A 202 -27.18 -26.60 20.59
C LYS A 202 -27.13 -26.22 22.06
N GLU A 203 -26.59 -25.06 22.40
CA GLU A 203 -26.51 -24.56 23.77
C GLU A 203 -27.40 -23.32 23.90
N LYS A 204 -28.14 -23.20 25.04
CA LYS A 204 -28.90 -21.98 25.32
C LYS A 204 -27.96 -20.78 25.32
N GLN A 205 -28.22 -19.86 24.43
CA GLN A 205 -27.45 -18.64 24.26
C GLN A 205 -27.35 -17.88 25.58
N GLN A 206 -26.15 -17.63 26.07
CA GLN A 206 -25.96 -16.88 27.31
C GLN A 206 -26.08 -15.35 27.11
N PHE A 207 -25.87 -14.86 25.90
CA PHE A 207 -25.87 -13.43 25.61
C PHE A 207 -26.57 -13.12 24.29
N ASN A 208 -27.40 -12.07 24.28
CA ASN A 208 -28.04 -11.53 23.07
C ASN A 208 -27.29 -10.34 22.50
N SER A 209 -26.44 -9.70 23.31
CA SER A 209 -25.62 -8.54 22.96
C SER A 209 -24.30 -8.58 23.72
N LEU A 210 -23.30 -7.88 23.22
CA LEU A 210 -21.97 -7.73 23.84
C LEU A 210 -21.44 -6.30 23.64
N PRO A 211 -20.60 -5.78 24.54
CA PRO A 211 -19.78 -4.60 24.25
C PRO A 211 -18.98 -4.82 22.96
N THR A 212 -18.86 -3.80 22.13
CA THR A 212 -18.35 -3.94 20.75
C THR A 212 -16.97 -4.56 20.65
N LEU A 213 -16.04 -4.20 21.55
CA LEU A 213 -14.71 -4.76 21.56
C LEU A 213 -14.72 -6.25 21.96
N ASN A 214 -15.55 -6.61 22.96
CA ASN A 214 -15.74 -8.00 23.38
C ASN A 214 -16.31 -8.84 22.24
N TYR A 215 -17.30 -8.28 21.52
CA TYR A 215 -17.90 -8.94 20.37
C TYR A 215 -16.86 -9.14 19.27
N LEU A 216 -16.09 -8.10 18.93
CA LEU A 216 -15.07 -8.15 17.89
C LEU A 216 -14.02 -9.24 18.19
N PHE A 217 -13.49 -9.29 19.40
CA PHE A 217 -12.49 -10.31 19.75
C PHE A 217 -13.08 -11.72 19.79
N ALA A 218 -14.28 -11.92 20.35
CA ALA A 218 -14.96 -13.22 20.35
C ALA A 218 -15.23 -13.67 18.90
N PHE A 219 -15.68 -12.76 18.03
CA PHE A 219 -15.89 -13.02 16.61
C PHE A 219 -14.59 -13.45 15.90
N LEU A 220 -13.49 -12.74 16.11
CA LEU A 220 -12.21 -13.08 15.50
C LEU A 220 -11.67 -14.42 16.01
N ASP A 221 -11.85 -14.73 17.30
CA ASP A 221 -11.42 -16.00 17.91
C ASP A 221 -12.23 -17.22 17.44
N ALA A 222 -13.40 -16.99 16.85
CA ALA A 222 -14.24 -18.05 16.29
C ALA A 222 -13.74 -18.56 14.92
N TYR A 223 -12.76 -17.87 14.32
CA TYR A 223 -12.14 -18.25 13.05
C TYR A 223 -10.67 -18.66 13.26
N ASN A 224 -10.19 -19.50 12.37
CA ASN A 224 -8.77 -19.84 12.32
C ASN A 224 -8.06 -18.86 11.39
N PHE A 225 -7.14 -18.05 11.92
CA PHE A 225 -6.31 -17.16 11.13
C PHE A 225 -4.98 -17.85 10.84
N ALA A 226 -4.53 -17.83 9.59
CA ALA A 226 -3.22 -18.29 9.20
C ALA A 226 -2.65 -17.39 8.12
N SER A 227 -1.33 -17.19 8.13
CA SER A 227 -0.62 -16.47 7.08
C SER A 227 -0.52 -17.29 5.79
N GLU A 228 -0.53 -18.62 5.91
CA GLU A 228 -0.45 -19.58 4.82
C GLU A 228 -1.58 -20.60 4.96
N GLY A 229 -2.16 -21.02 3.84
CA GLY A 229 -3.24 -21.97 3.82
C GLY A 229 -2.93 -23.18 2.97
N SER A 230 -2.69 -24.36 3.58
CA SER A 230 -2.95 -25.63 2.94
C SER A 230 -4.26 -26.19 3.48
N GLU A 231 -5.12 -26.68 2.59
CA GLU A 231 -6.43 -27.28 2.93
C GLU A 231 -6.34 -28.57 3.76
N GLU A 232 -5.15 -29.11 3.97
CA GLU A 232 -4.95 -30.45 4.58
C GLU A 232 -4.91 -30.47 6.11
N VAL A 233 -4.81 -29.32 6.79
CA VAL A 233 -4.84 -29.28 8.27
C VAL A 233 -6.11 -28.58 8.74
N GLN A 234 -7.26 -29.20 8.50
CA GLN A 234 -8.49 -28.85 9.22
C GLN A 234 -8.43 -29.49 10.61
N GLU A 235 -7.72 -28.88 11.53
CA GLU A 235 -8.03 -29.08 12.94
C GLU A 235 -9.35 -28.38 13.26
N GLU A 236 -10.36 -29.21 13.59
CA GLU A 236 -11.60 -28.87 14.24
C GLU A 236 -12.36 -27.62 13.75
N ALA A 237 -13.34 -27.83 12.86
CA ALA A 237 -14.58 -27.01 12.75
C ALA A 237 -14.48 -25.48 12.55
N LYS A 238 -13.31 -24.86 12.53
CA LYS A 238 -13.16 -23.41 12.32
C LYS A 238 -12.78 -23.12 10.87
N THR A 239 -13.47 -22.14 10.28
CA THR A 239 -13.18 -21.68 8.92
C THR A 239 -11.88 -20.90 8.89
N LEU A 240 -11.00 -21.21 7.93
CA LEU A 240 -9.73 -20.54 7.71
C LEU A 240 -9.94 -19.14 7.11
N ILE A 241 -9.27 -18.14 7.68
CA ILE A 241 -9.14 -16.78 7.13
C ILE A 241 -7.66 -16.52 6.87
N ASN A 242 -7.26 -16.62 5.61
CA ASN A 242 -5.89 -16.35 5.19
C ASN A 242 -5.70 -14.89 4.72
N ALA A 243 -4.45 -14.54 4.41
CA ALA A 243 -4.06 -13.22 3.93
C ALA A 243 -4.80 -12.80 2.65
N SER A 244 -5.02 -13.71 1.72
CA SER A 244 -5.73 -13.46 0.46
C SER A 244 -7.21 -13.15 0.70
N VAL A 245 -7.89 -13.90 1.58
CA VAL A 245 -9.28 -13.63 1.99
C VAL A 245 -9.40 -12.26 2.66
N LEU A 246 -8.45 -11.87 3.53
CA LEU A 246 -8.44 -10.54 4.13
C LEU A 246 -8.23 -9.45 3.06
N GLY A 247 -7.35 -9.67 2.09
CA GLY A 247 -7.18 -8.77 0.95
C GLY A 247 -8.48 -8.49 0.22
N LEU A 248 -9.28 -9.52 -0.08
CA LEU A 248 -10.60 -9.40 -0.71
C LEU A 248 -11.60 -8.66 0.18
N ILE A 249 -11.56 -8.89 1.49
CA ILE A 249 -12.43 -8.18 2.46
C ILE A 249 -12.11 -6.69 2.46
N PHE A 250 -10.82 -6.33 2.55
CA PHE A 250 -10.38 -4.94 2.53
C PHE A 250 -10.76 -4.25 1.23
N GLU A 251 -10.52 -4.90 0.10
CA GLU A 251 -10.90 -4.38 -1.21
C GLU A 251 -12.41 -4.12 -1.29
N LYS A 252 -13.21 -5.08 -0.85
CA LYS A 252 -14.65 -4.97 -0.91
C LYS A 252 -15.21 -3.87 -0.01
N ILE A 253 -14.64 -3.67 1.18
CA ILE A 253 -15.03 -2.59 2.10
C ILE A 253 -14.64 -1.21 1.53
N ASN A 254 -13.52 -1.10 0.83
CA ASN A 254 -12.98 0.17 0.35
C ASN A 254 -13.34 0.50 -1.11
N GLY A 255 -13.57 -0.51 -1.95
CA GLY A 255 -13.66 -0.36 -3.41
C GLY A 255 -14.99 0.14 -3.97
N HIS A 256 -16.02 0.29 -3.14
CA HIS A 256 -17.38 0.53 -3.65
C HIS A 256 -17.64 1.92 -4.25
N LYS A 257 -16.84 2.93 -3.93
CA LYS A 257 -17.08 4.28 -4.44
C LYS A 257 -16.56 4.50 -5.86
N ASP A 258 -15.47 3.84 -6.23
CA ASP A 258 -14.66 4.27 -7.38
C ASP A 258 -14.65 3.26 -8.55
N GLY A 259 -15.55 2.27 -8.55
CA GLY A 259 -15.70 1.34 -9.68
C GLY A 259 -14.49 0.43 -9.89
N SER A 260 -13.79 0.07 -8.82
CA SER A 260 -12.67 -0.88 -8.90
C SER A 260 -13.15 -2.23 -9.45
N VAL A 261 -12.52 -2.69 -10.52
CA VAL A 261 -12.77 -4.00 -11.13
C VAL A 261 -11.67 -4.93 -10.64
N PHE A 262 -12.08 -5.97 -9.91
CA PHE A 262 -11.17 -7.01 -9.46
C PHE A 262 -10.64 -7.83 -10.64
N THR A 263 -9.32 -7.96 -10.75
CA THR A 263 -8.69 -8.87 -11.70
C THR A 263 -8.52 -10.24 -11.04
N PRO A 264 -9.09 -11.32 -11.58
CA PRO A 264 -8.92 -12.66 -11.02
C PRO A 264 -7.44 -13.05 -10.86
N GLY A 265 -7.09 -13.69 -9.74
CA GLY A 265 -5.69 -14.03 -9.40
C GLY A 265 -4.97 -14.85 -10.47
N PHE A 266 -5.66 -15.76 -11.16
CA PHE A 266 -5.03 -16.53 -12.24
C PHE A 266 -4.61 -15.66 -13.45
N ILE A 267 -5.31 -14.53 -13.70
CA ILE A 267 -4.95 -13.57 -14.75
C ILE A 267 -3.72 -12.77 -14.30
N THR A 268 -3.72 -12.27 -13.06
CA THR A 268 -2.57 -11.52 -12.53
C THR A 268 -1.31 -12.37 -12.50
N MET A 269 -1.40 -13.63 -12.05
CA MET A 269 -0.29 -14.58 -12.07
C MET A 269 0.25 -14.81 -13.48
N TYR A 270 -0.64 -15.09 -14.46
CA TYR A 270 -0.24 -15.31 -15.85
C TYR A 270 0.46 -14.07 -16.43
N MET A 271 -0.15 -12.90 -16.28
CA MET A 271 0.44 -11.64 -16.79
C MET A 271 1.78 -11.33 -16.13
N CYS A 272 1.90 -11.50 -14.82
CA CYS A 272 3.14 -11.27 -14.10
C CYS A 272 4.23 -12.27 -14.51
N ARG A 273 3.89 -13.54 -14.65
CA ARG A 273 4.83 -14.57 -15.11
C ARG A 273 5.49 -14.20 -16.43
N GLU A 274 4.69 -13.80 -17.43
CA GLU A 274 5.19 -13.42 -18.74
C GLU A 274 5.95 -12.07 -18.71
N ALA A 275 5.37 -11.05 -18.12
CA ALA A 275 5.95 -9.71 -18.11
C ALA A 275 7.25 -9.63 -17.30
N VAL A 276 7.28 -10.22 -16.11
CA VAL A 276 8.46 -10.21 -15.24
C VAL A 276 9.59 -11.04 -15.84
N ALA A 277 9.29 -12.25 -16.36
CA ALA A 277 10.30 -13.08 -17.02
C ALA A 277 10.93 -12.37 -18.23
N ASN A 278 10.12 -11.70 -19.05
CA ASN A 278 10.62 -10.91 -20.19
C ASN A 278 11.47 -9.70 -19.73
N SER A 279 11.10 -9.05 -18.64
CA SER A 279 11.89 -7.95 -18.07
C SER A 279 13.24 -8.42 -17.55
N VAL A 280 13.27 -9.57 -16.88
CA VAL A 280 14.52 -10.23 -16.43
C VAL A 280 15.40 -10.58 -17.63
N LEU A 281 14.84 -11.26 -18.66
CA LEU A 281 15.57 -11.59 -19.89
C LEU A 281 16.16 -10.34 -20.56
N THR A 282 15.37 -9.29 -20.70
CA THR A 282 15.80 -8.03 -21.31
C THR A 282 16.93 -7.40 -20.51
N LYS A 283 16.80 -7.34 -19.19
CA LYS A 283 17.80 -6.74 -18.29
C LYS A 283 19.14 -7.47 -18.38
N PHE A 284 19.13 -8.80 -18.34
CA PHE A 284 20.34 -9.62 -18.45
C PHE A 284 20.98 -9.52 -19.84
N ASN A 285 20.17 -9.63 -20.91
CA ASN A 285 20.66 -9.52 -22.28
C ASN A 285 21.34 -8.16 -22.51
N ASN A 286 20.73 -7.07 -22.04
CA ASN A 286 21.29 -5.73 -22.19
C ASN A 286 22.59 -5.54 -21.37
N PHE A 287 22.63 -6.07 -20.15
CA PHE A 287 23.78 -5.91 -19.26
C PHE A 287 25.01 -6.70 -19.74
N TYR A 288 24.79 -7.95 -20.13
CA TYR A 288 25.88 -8.87 -20.53
C TYR A 288 26.10 -8.94 -22.05
N ASN A 289 25.30 -8.24 -22.87
CA ASN A 289 25.24 -8.39 -24.34
C ASN A 289 24.97 -9.85 -24.75
N TRP A 290 24.06 -10.53 -24.05
CA TRP A 290 23.60 -11.87 -24.38
C TRP A 290 22.39 -11.85 -25.30
N ASN A 291 22.08 -13.02 -25.91
CA ASN A 291 20.89 -13.24 -26.73
C ASN A 291 20.10 -14.44 -26.18
N CYS A 292 19.85 -14.46 -24.87
CA CYS A 292 19.03 -15.49 -24.23
C CYS A 292 17.56 -15.28 -24.61
N THR A 293 16.86 -16.38 -24.87
CA THR A 293 15.45 -16.41 -25.22
C THR A 293 14.57 -17.02 -24.14
N SER A 294 15.19 -17.67 -23.15
CA SER A 294 14.50 -18.32 -22.04
C SER A 294 15.23 -18.13 -20.71
N VAL A 295 14.53 -18.34 -19.61
CA VAL A 295 15.12 -18.37 -18.26
C VAL A 295 16.16 -19.48 -18.12
N THR A 296 15.95 -20.61 -18.81
CA THR A 296 16.92 -21.71 -18.87
C THR A 296 18.23 -21.29 -19.54
N ASP A 297 18.16 -20.46 -20.60
CA ASP A 297 19.37 -19.92 -21.25
C ASP A 297 20.18 -19.04 -20.28
N LEU A 298 19.47 -18.22 -19.47
CA LEU A 298 20.10 -17.39 -18.44
C LEU A 298 20.78 -18.27 -17.37
N TYR A 299 20.06 -19.28 -16.85
CA TYR A 299 20.60 -20.20 -15.85
C TYR A 299 21.93 -20.82 -16.30
N ASN A 300 22.04 -21.21 -17.56
CA ASN A 300 23.24 -21.84 -18.13
C ASN A 300 24.41 -20.86 -18.34
N LYS A 301 24.15 -19.54 -18.31
CA LYS A 301 25.16 -18.49 -18.55
C LYS A 301 25.57 -17.71 -17.30
N ILE A 302 24.80 -17.82 -16.21
CA ILE A 302 25.09 -17.11 -14.96
C ILE A 302 26.24 -17.82 -14.23
N ASP A 303 27.39 -17.17 -14.16
CA ASP A 303 28.55 -17.60 -13.37
C ASP A 303 28.65 -16.82 -12.05
N ASP A 304 28.39 -15.51 -12.07
CA ASP A 304 28.42 -14.62 -10.91
C ASP A 304 27.01 -14.46 -10.29
N ILE A 305 26.80 -15.17 -9.18
CA ILE A 305 25.52 -15.18 -8.46
C ILE A 305 25.21 -13.82 -7.83
N LEU A 306 26.23 -13.16 -7.25
CA LEU A 306 26.04 -11.89 -6.55
C LEU A 306 25.66 -10.80 -7.55
N GLN A 307 26.36 -10.74 -8.68
CA GLN A 307 26.05 -9.79 -9.74
C GLN A 307 24.66 -10.04 -10.36
N ALA A 308 24.33 -11.32 -10.59
CA ALA A 308 23.01 -11.69 -11.10
C ALA A 308 21.89 -11.34 -10.12
N ASN A 309 22.11 -11.55 -8.82
CA ASN A 309 21.14 -11.17 -7.78
C ASN A 309 20.97 -9.65 -7.70
N GLN A 310 22.05 -8.87 -7.75
CA GLN A 310 22.00 -7.41 -7.82
C GLN A 310 21.24 -6.92 -9.06
N LEU A 311 21.42 -7.58 -10.20
CA LEU A 311 20.74 -7.22 -11.44
C LEU A 311 19.23 -7.43 -11.33
N ILE A 312 18.76 -8.54 -10.77
CA ILE A 312 17.33 -8.74 -10.49
C ILE A 312 16.82 -7.71 -9.47
N ASN A 313 17.56 -7.43 -8.41
CA ASN A 313 17.18 -6.45 -7.40
C ASN A 313 17.15 -4.99 -7.92
N SER A 314 17.64 -4.75 -9.13
CA SER A 314 17.57 -3.46 -9.81
C SER A 314 16.42 -3.33 -10.82
N ILE A 315 15.62 -4.38 -10.99
CA ILE A 315 14.44 -4.35 -11.88
C ILE A 315 13.35 -3.53 -11.21
N THR A 316 12.78 -2.59 -11.93
CA THR A 316 11.69 -1.74 -11.46
C THR A 316 10.38 -2.12 -12.14
N ILE A 317 9.37 -2.47 -11.32
CA ILE A 317 8.03 -2.88 -11.76
C ILE A 317 7.02 -1.91 -11.20
N CYS A 318 6.20 -1.31 -12.04
CA CYS A 318 5.19 -0.33 -11.63
C CYS A 318 3.78 -0.76 -12.03
N ASP A 319 2.86 -0.66 -11.06
CA ASP A 319 1.42 -0.67 -11.33
C ASP A 319 0.87 0.75 -11.17
N PRO A 320 0.50 1.43 -12.28
CA PRO A 320 0.02 2.81 -12.24
C PRO A 320 -1.45 2.97 -11.79
N ALA A 321 -2.14 1.85 -11.52
CA ALA A 321 -3.51 1.78 -11.00
C ALA A 321 -3.60 0.63 -10.00
N VAL A 322 -2.74 0.69 -8.96
CA VAL A 322 -2.35 -0.45 -8.14
C VAL A 322 -3.50 -1.12 -7.39
N GLY A 323 -4.60 -0.42 -7.16
CA GLY A 323 -5.73 -0.96 -6.41
C GLY A 323 -5.30 -1.53 -5.06
N SER A 324 -5.70 -2.76 -4.80
CA SER A 324 -5.30 -3.52 -3.60
C SER A 324 -3.95 -4.24 -3.74
N GLY A 325 -3.19 -4.04 -4.82
CA GLY A 325 -1.82 -4.55 -4.97
C GLY A 325 -1.68 -5.98 -5.47
N HIS A 326 -2.71 -6.55 -6.12
CA HIS A 326 -2.64 -7.93 -6.64
C HIS A 326 -1.47 -8.15 -7.60
N PHE A 327 -1.29 -7.26 -8.58
CA PHE A 327 -0.17 -7.37 -9.53
C PHE A 327 1.19 -7.29 -8.84
N LEU A 328 1.33 -6.44 -7.82
CA LEU A 328 2.60 -6.31 -7.10
C LEU A 328 2.91 -7.55 -6.25
N VAL A 329 1.89 -8.17 -5.63
CA VAL A 329 2.07 -9.44 -4.89
C VAL A 329 2.43 -10.57 -5.85
N SER A 330 1.73 -10.69 -6.99
CA SER A 330 2.07 -11.69 -8.01
C SER A 330 3.48 -11.46 -8.58
N ALA A 331 3.90 -10.20 -8.79
CA ALA A 331 5.25 -9.88 -9.26
C ALA A 331 6.32 -10.19 -8.20
N LEU A 332 6.04 -9.96 -6.91
CA LEU A 332 6.90 -10.36 -5.79
C LEU A 332 7.18 -11.86 -5.82
N ASN A 333 6.12 -12.65 -5.85
CA ASN A 333 6.22 -14.11 -5.86
C ASN A 333 6.98 -14.61 -7.10
N GLU A 334 6.71 -14.00 -8.25
CA GLU A 334 7.38 -14.36 -9.52
C GLU A 334 8.88 -14.03 -9.51
N LEU A 335 9.31 -12.91 -8.95
CA LEU A 335 10.74 -12.58 -8.80
C LEU A 335 11.46 -13.56 -7.87
N ILE A 336 10.84 -13.97 -6.75
CA ILE A 336 11.40 -15.00 -5.86
C ILE A 336 11.53 -16.34 -6.61
N ARG A 337 10.49 -16.75 -7.33
CA ARG A 337 10.49 -17.97 -8.15
C ARG A 337 11.61 -17.95 -9.20
N LEU A 338 11.78 -16.83 -9.91
CA LEU A 338 12.84 -16.66 -10.90
C LEU A 338 14.23 -16.72 -10.28
N LYS A 339 14.45 -16.09 -9.11
CA LYS A 339 15.73 -16.21 -8.39
C LYS A 339 16.03 -17.67 -8.00
N TYR A 340 15.02 -18.39 -7.55
CA TYR A 340 15.16 -19.80 -7.24
C TYR A 340 15.45 -20.63 -8.51
N GLU A 341 14.74 -20.43 -9.61
CA GLU A 341 14.97 -21.12 -10.87
C GLU A 341 16.35 -20.84 -11.47
N LEU A 342 16.82 -19.60 -11.37
CA LEU A 342 18.16 -19.20 -11.80
C LEU A 342 19.26 -19.65 -10.83
N GLY A 343 18.92 -20.27 -9.69
CA GLY A 343 19.88 -20.73 -8.70
C GLY A 343 20.67 -19.60 -8.02
N ILE A 344 20.09 -18.40 -7.96
CA ILE A 344 20.69 -17.20 -7.34
C ILE A 344 19.98 -16.79 -6.05
N LEU A 345 19.00 -17.55 -5.59
CA LEU A 345 18.40 -17.36 -4.27
C LEU A 345 19.35 -17.85 -3.20
N VAL A 346 19.98 -16.92 -2.48
CA VAL A 346 21.05 -17.18 -1.51
C VAL A 346 20.75 -16.51 -0.18
N ASP A 347 21.25 -17.11 0.90
CA ASP A 347 21.21 -16.50 2.23
C ASP A 347 22.25 -15.38 2.40
N SER A 348 22.33 -14.80 3.59
CA SER A 348 23.27 -13.73 3.92
C SER A 348 24.75 -14.12 3.82
N GLU A 349 25.05 -15.41 3.83
CA GLU A 349 26.41 -15.97 3.68
C GLU A 349 26.73 -16.38 2.22
N GLY A 350 25.76 -16.21 1.30
CA GLY A 350 25.90 -16.60 -0.10
C GLY A 350 25.62 -18.09 -0.37
N LYS A 351 25.10 -18.84 0.61
CA LYS A 351 24.72 -20.25 0.45
C LYS A 351 23.37 -20.35 -0.26
N ARG A 352 23.32 -21.09 -1.35
CA ARG A 352 22.09 -21.26 -2.16
C ARG A 352 21.02 -22.06 -1.41
N ILE A 353 19.75 -21.72 -1.65
CA ILE A 353 18.64 -22.64 -1.40
C ILE A 353 18.66 -23.67 -2.55
N LYS A 354 19.01 -24.91 -2.22
CA LYS A 354 19.20 -25.96 -3.22
C LYS A 354 17.86 -26.58 -3.61
N LYS A 355 17.69 -26.83 -4.90
CA LYS A 355 16.53 -27.55 -5.46
C LYS A 355 16.39 -29.00 -4.97
N SER A 356 17.48 -29.59 -4.45
CA SER A 356 17.45 -30.91 -3.82
C SER A 356 16.82 -30.90 -2.43
N ASP A 357 16.85 -29.73 -1.73
CA ASP A 357 16.48 -29.64 -0.33
C ASP A 357 15.11 -29.01 -0.16
N TYR A 358 14.80 -28.04 -1.03
CA TYR A 358 13.52 -27.30 -1.02
C TYR A 358 13.01 -27.04 -2.43
N THR A 359 11.69 -27.11 -2.61
CA THR A 359 11.01 -26.71 -3.85
C THR A 359 10.18 -25.46 -3.59
N LEU A 360 10.32 -24.46 -4.46
CA LEU A 360 9.51 -23.24 -4.45
C LEU A 360 8.57 -23.24 -5.67
N SER A 361 7.28 -23.15 -5.42
CA SER A 361 6.23 -23.04 -6.44
C SER A 361 5.28 -21.88 -6.12
N ILE A 362 4.49 -21.47 -7.11
CA ILE A 362 3.41 -20.49 -6.90
C ILE A 362 2.09 -21.21 -7.15
N GLU A 363 1.23 -21.22 -6.15
CA GLU A 363 -0.10 -21.80 -6.20
C GLU A 363 -1.12 -20.79 -5.67
N ASN A 364 -2.18 -20.54 -6.42
CA ASN A 364 -3.24 -19.60 -6.04
C ASN A 364 -2.72 -18.20 -5.60
N ASP A 365 -1.70 -17.69 -6.28
CA ASP A 365 -1.02 -16.42 -6.00
C ASP A 365 -0.23 -16.41 -4.67
N GLU A 366 0.05 -17.59 -4.10
CA GLU A 366 0.88 -17.76 -2.91
C GLU A 366 2.18 -18.49 -3.24
N LEU A 367 3.28 -18.07 -2.61
CA LEU A 367 4.56 -18.75 -2.69
C LEU A 367 4.53 -19.95 -1.73
N ILE A 368 4.59 -21.14 -2.29
CA ILE A 368 4.61 -22.40 -1.56
C ILE A 368 6.05 -22.92 -1.50
N VAL A 369 6.49 -23.29 -0.32
CA VAL A 369 7.80 -23.91 -0.07
C VAL A 369 7.58 -25.31 0.49
N THR A 370 8.17 -26.31 -0.14
CA THR A 370 8.15 -27.71 0.34
C THR A 370 9.57 -28.24 0.53
N ASP A 371 9.73 -29.17 1.46
CA ASP A 371 10.99 -29.90 1.66
C ASP A 371 11.17 -31.00 0.59
N ALA A 372 12.24 -31.76 0.70
CA ALA A 372 12.57 -32.87 -0.22
C ALA A 372 11.54 -34.01 -0.20
N GLU A 373 10.78 -34.15 0.87
CA GLU A 373 9.70 -35.11 1.05
C GLU A 373 8.32 -34.57 0.61
N ASN A 374 8.26 -33.38 0.02
CA ASN A 374 7.05 -32.63 -0.36
C ASN A 374 6.17 -32.22 0.83
N ASN A 375 6.69 -32.16 2.05
CA ASN A 375 5.96 -31.56 3.15
C ASN A 375 6.06 -30.03 3.08
N LEU A 376 5.00 -29.34 3.48
CA LEU A 376 5.05 -27.88 3.58
C LEU A 376 6.12 -27.43 4.57
N PHE A 377 6.91 -26.44 4.16
CA PHE A 377 7.89 -25.84 5.04
C PHE A 377 7.20 -25.15 6.23
N GLU A 378 7.64 -25.50 7.44
CA GLU A 378 7.19 -24.87 8.67
C GLU A 378 8.37 -24.25 9.41
N TYR A 379 8.22 -22.96 9.75
CA TYR A 379 9.24 -22.26 10.52
C TYR A 379 9.31 -22.76 11.94
N ASN A 380 10.48 -23.21 12.35
CA ASN A 380 10.80 -23.59 13.72
C ASN A 380 11.97 -22.73 14.23
N PRO A 381 11.74 -21.82 15.21
CA PRO A 381 12.78 -20.94 15.74
C PRO A 381 13.96 -21.69 16.38
N LEU A 382 13.79 -22.94 16.79
CA LEU A 382 14.83 -23.77 17.40
C LEU A 382 15.70 -24.51 16.39
N ASN A 383 15.28 -24.59 15.12
CA ASN A 383 16.00 -25.29 14.06
C ASN A 383 16.81 -24.31 13.22
N GLU A 384 18.12 -24.49 13.11
CA GLU A 384 19.03 -23.58 12.40
C GLU A 384 18.72 -23.49 10.90
N GLU A 385 18.48 -24.61 10.23
CA GLU A 385 18.16 -24.62 8.81
C GLU A 385 16.80 -23.97 8.53
N SER A 386 15.80 -24.21 9.38
CA SER A 386 14.51 -23.58 9.30
C SER A 386 14.62 -22.04 9.48
N ARG A 387 15.45 -21.59 10.43
CA ARG A 387 15.75 -20.15 10.58
C ARG A 387 16.39 -19.56 9.32
N ARG A 388 17.40 -20.24 8.78
CA ARG A 388 18.11 -19.83 7.56
C ARG A 388 17.16 -19.62 6.37
N ILE A 389 16.27 -20.59 6.11
CA ILE A 389 15.30 -20.51 5.01
C ILE A 389 14.31 -19.38 5.22
N GLN A 390 13.73 -19.27 6.42
CA GLN A 390 12.76 -18.24 6.76
C GLN A 390 13.35 -16.82 6.64
N GLU A 391 14.54 -16.63 7.20
CA GLU A 391 15.29 -15.37 7.11
C GLU A 391 15.63 -15.01 5.67
N THR A 392 16.08 -15.98 4.86
CA THR A 392 16.38 -15.76 3.44
C THR A 392 15.14 -15.27 2.69
N LEU A 393 14.00 -15.95 2.86
CA LEU A 393 12.76 -15.57 2.18
C LEU A 393 12.27 -14.20 2.64
N PHE A 394 12.34 -13.89 3.92
CA PHE A 394 11.97 -12.57 4.43
C PHE A 394 12.85 -11.46 3.83
N LYS A 395 14.18 -11.63 3.89
CA LYS A 395 15.15 -10.65 3.37
C LYS A 395 14.99 -10.44 1.88
N GLU A 396 14.79 -11.48 1.10
CA GLU A 396 14.58 -11.39 -0.34
C GLU A 396 13.25 -10.69 -0.68
N LYS A 397 12.16 -11.04 0.00
CA LYS A 397 10.89 -10.32 -0.14
C LYS A 397 11.05 -8.84 0.23
N LYS A 398 11.74 -8.53 1.32
CA LYS A 398 12.01 -7.15 1.75
C LYS A 398 12.75 -6.38 0.68
N ILE A 399 13.86 -6.92 0.16
CA ILE A 399 14.67 -6.28 -0.90
C ILE A 399 13.85 -6.02 -2.16
N ILE A 400 13.04 -6.99 -2.59
CA ILE A 400 12.19 -6.85 -3.78
C ILE A 400 11.11 -5.78 -3.56
N ILE A 401 10.43 -5.79 -2.41
CA ILE A 401 9.40 -4.78 -2.10
C ILE A 401 10.00 -3.37 -2.05
N GLU A 402 11.17 -3.22 -1.44
CA GLU A 402 11.83 -1.91 -1.30
C GLU A 402 12.39 -1.37 -2.61
N ASN A 403 12.91 -2.23 -3.48
CA ASN A 403 13.68 -1.79 -4.64
C ASN A 403 12.97 -2.01 -5.99
N CYS A 404 12.12 -3.05 -6.08
CA CYS A 404 11.56 -3.46 -7.37
C CYS A 404 10.10 -3.06 -7.56
N LEU A 405 9.30 -2.91 -6.49
CA LEU A 405 7.87 -2.74 -6.59
C LEU A 405 7.42 -1.30 -6.35
N PHE A 406 6.70 -0.74 -7.30
CA PHE A 406 6.17 0.62 -7.27
C PHE A 406 4.68 0.61 -7.61
N GLY A 407 3.90 1.43 -6.92
CA GLY A 407 2.46 1.51 -7.18
C GLY A 407 1.89 2.90 -7.00
N VAL A 408 0.91 3.24 -7.81
CA VAL A 408 0.17 4.50 -7.72
C VAL A 408 -1.31 4.21 -7.82
N ASP A 409 -2.11 4.85 -6.98
CA ASP A 409 -3.57 4.82 -7.08
C ASP A 409 -4.16 6.18 -6.72
N ILE A 410 -5.25 6.54 -7.38
CA ILE A 410 -5.97 7.78 -7.08
C ILE A 410 -6.73 7.69 -5.74
N ASN A 411 -7.09 6.47 -5.32
CA ASN A 411 -7.81 6.21 -4.09
C ASN A 411 -6.82 5.97 -2.93
N PRO A 412 -6.77 6.85 -1.91
CA PRO A 412 -5.87 6.69 -0.77
C PRO A 412 -6.13 5.41 0.04
N ASN A 413 -7.36 4.89 0.03
CA ASN A 413 -7.67 3.63 0.70
C ASN A 413 -7.08 2.42 -0.03
N SER A 414 -7.11 2.41 -1.37
CA SER A 414 -6.43 1.40 -2.19
C SER A 414 -4.93 1.35 -1.86
N VAL A 415 -4.29 2.52 -1.78
CA VAL A 415 -2.87 2.63 -1.39
C VAL A 415 -2.61 2.02 -0.01
N LYS A 416 -3.45 2.31 0.99
CA LYS A 416 -3.34 1.73 2.34
C LYS A 416 -3.46 0.20 2.31
N ILE A 417 -4.38 -0.33 1.52
CA ILE A 417 -4.58 -1.79 1.38
C ILE A 417 -3.41 -2.44 0.66
N CYS A 418 -2.92 -1.84 -0.42
CA CYS A 418 -1.74 -2.35 -1.13
C CYS A 418 -0.54 -2.47 -0.18
N ARG A 419 -0.25 -1.42 0.60
CA ARG A 419 0.80 -1.44 1.62
C ARG A 419 0.56 -2.54 2.65
N LEU A 420 -0.66 -2.67 3.16
CA LEU A 420 -1.04 -3.69 4.13
C LEU A 420 -0.79 -5.11 3.57
N ARG A 421 -1.17 -5.38 2.33
CA ARG A 421 -0.92 -6.68 1.68
C ARG A 421 0.56 -6.98 1.53
N LEU A 422 1.37 -6.02 1.14
CA LEU A 422 2.83 -6.21 1.06
C LEU A 422 3.44 -6.48 2.44
N TRP A 423 2.98 -5.83 3.51
CA TRP A 423 3.38 -6.18 4.88
C TRP A 423 2.92 -7.58 5.30
N ILE A 424 1.73 -8.02 4.89
CA ILE A 424 1.26 -9.38 5.14
C ILE A 424 2.14 -10.40 4.41
N GLU A 425 2.58 -10.11 3.18
CA GLU A 425 3.52 -10.98 2.47
C GLU A 425 4.87 -11.13 3.20
N LEU A 426 5.35 -10.08 3.85
CA LEU A 426 6.52 -10.15 4.72
C LEU A 426 6.22 -10.92 6.01
N LEU A 427 5.05 -10.69 6.60
CA LEU A 427 4.63 -11.37 7.83
C LEU A 427 4.62 -12.90 7.67
N LYS A 428 4.25 -13.42 6.49
CA LYS A 428 4.30 -14.87 6.20
C LYS A 428 5.68 -15.47 6.48
N ASN A 429 6.74 -14.70 6.27
CA ASN A 429 8.12 -15.12 6.50
C ASN A 429 8.79 -14.41 7.69
N ALA A 430 8.01 -13.82 8.61
CA ALA A 430 8.57 -13.20 9.82
C ALA A 430 9.43 -14.22 10.60
N TYR A 431 10.55 -13.75 11.14
CA TYR A 431 11.51 -14.59 11.85
C TYR A 431 12.08 -13.88 13.07
N TYR A 432 12.57 -14.63 14.03
CA TYR A 432 13.23 -14.09 15.22
C TYR A 432 14.70 -13.83 14.94
N THR A 433 15.18 -12.62 15.26
CA THR A 433 16.54 -12.16 14.95
C THR A 433 17.59 -12.72 15.92
N ALA A 434 18.78 -13.04 15.41
CA ALA A 434 19.89 -13.50 16.23
C ALA A 434 20.41 -12.41 17.17
N GLU A 435 20.36 -11.13 16.76
CA GLU A 435 20.77 -9.97 17.55
C GLU A 435 19.91 -9.79 18.82
N SER A 436 18.68 -10.27 18.80
CA SER A 436 17.78 -10.25 19.96
C SER A 436 17.85 -11.53 20.80
N ASP A 437 18.79 -12.40 20.53
CA ASP A 437 18.85 -13.75 21.12
C ASP A 437 17.55 -14.55 20.84
N TYR A 438 17.02 -14.40 19.63
CA TYR A 438 15.76 -15.01 19.13
C TYR A 438 14.52 -14.68 19.96
N LYS A 439 14.45 -13.45 20.52
CA LYS A 439 13.32 -12.99 21.34
C LYS A 439 12.44 -11.97 20.61
N GLN A 440 12.95 -11.30 19.58
CA GLN A 440 12.23 -10.28 18.83
C GLN A 440 12.16 -10.63 17.36
N LEU A 441 11.00 -10.41 16.76
CA LEU A 441 10.81 -10.53 15.32
C LEU A 441 11.54 -9.41 14.59
N GLU A 442 12.03 -9.69 13.37
CA GLU A 442 12.54 -8.68 12.45
C GLU A 442 11.46 -7.64 12.13
N THR A 443 11.87 -6.38 12.04
CA THR A 443 10.98 -5.25 11.79
C THR A 443 10.51 -5.18 10.34
N LEU A 444 9.32 -4.61 10.15
CA LEU A 444 8.78 -4.38 8.80
C LEU A 444 9.41 -3.13 8.17
N PRO A 445 9.62 -3.13 6.83
CA PRO A 445 10.19 -1.99 6.12
C PRO A 445 9.20 -0.84 5.93
N ASN A 446 9.75 0.34 5.62
CA ASN A 446 8.97 1.53 5.28
C ASN A 446 8.64 1.53 3.77
N ILE A 447 7.52 0.92 3.39
CA ILE A 447 7.09 0.77 1.99
C ILE A 447 6.19 1.91 1.49
N ASP A 448 5.85 2.85 2.34
CA ASP A 448 5.01 4.01 2.02
C ASP A 448 5.63 4.93 0.96
N ILE A 449 6.96 4.89 0.78
CA ILE A 449 7.67 5.67 -0.22
C ILE A 449 7.54 5.09 -1.65
N ASN A 450 7.22 3.81 -1.78
CA ASN A 450 7.09 3.13 -3.07
C ASN A 450 5.63 3.02 -3.55
N ILE A 451 4.66 3.06 -2.63
CA ILE A 451 3.24 2.95 -2.95
C ILE A 451 2.57 4.28 -2.58
N LYS A 452 2.12 5.02 -3.59
CA LYS A 452 1.73 6.43 -3.45
C LYS A 452 0.32 6.71 -3.95
N CYS A 453 -0.27 7.78 -3.39
CA CYS A 453 -1.57 8.27 -3.83
C CYS A 453 -1.40 9.39 -4.87
N GLY A 454 -2.12 9.29 -5.98
CA GLY A 454 -2.14 10.30 -7.01
C GLY A 454 -2.79 9.82 -8.30
N ASN A 455 -3.08 10.75 -9.20
CA ASN A 455 -3.59 10.43 -10.52
C ASN A 455 -2.41 10.19 -11.48
N SER A 456 -2.13 8.94 -11.79
CA SER A 456 -1.00 8.50 -12.63
C SER A 456 -1.03 9.01 -14.07
N LEU A 457 -2.20 9.46 -14.55
CA LEU A 457 -2.39 9.98 -15.90
C LEU A 457 -2.21 11.51 -16.00
N LEU A 458 -2.23 12.19 -14.87
CA LEU A 458 -2.14 13.66 -14.83
C LEU A 458 -0.83 14.10 -14.21
N HIS A 459 -0.07 14.88 -14.95
CA HIS A 459 1.16 15.53 -14.50
C HIS A 459 1.15 16.99 -14.96
N ARG A 460 1.79 17.86 -14.19
CA ARG A 460 1.88 19.30 -14.48
C ARG A 460 3.04 19.63 -15.39
N PHE A 461 4.10 18.80 -15.34
CA PHE A 461 5.35 19.03 -16.05
C PHE A 461 5.57 17.93 -17.07
N ASP A 462 5.99 18.30 -18.29
CA ASP A 462 6.25 17.35 -19.37
C ASP A 462 7.39 16.38 -18.97
N LEU A 463 7.18 15.08 -19.20
CA LEU A 463 8.16 14.04 -18.88
C LEU A 463 9.43 14.13 -19.74
N THR A 464 9.33 14.75 -20.92
CA THR A 464 10.44 14.90 -21.87
C THR A 464 11.35 16.10 -21.56
N ASP A 465 10.90 17.04 -20.72
CA ASP A 465 11.69 18.20 -20.34
C ASP A 465 12.91 17.80 -19.52
N SER A 466 14.10 18.27 -19.89
CA SER A 466 15.31 18.00 -19.12
C SER A 466 15.32 18.77 -17.80
N ILE A 467 15.51 18.07 -16.68
CA ILE A 467 15.69 18.70 -15.36
C ILE A 467 17.16 18.93 -14.98
N LYS A 468 18.09 18.69 -15.90
CA LYS A 468 19.53 18.84 -15.66
C LYS A 468 19.92 20.24 -15.16
N SER A 469 19.33 21.29 -15.74
CA SER A 469 19.53 22.67 -15.31
C SER A 469 18.95 22.94 -13.91
N VAL A 470 17.82 22.30 -13.58
CA VAL A 470 17.19 22.39 -12.26
C VAL A 470 18.06 21.75 -11.19
N LEU A 471 18.60 20.55 -11.45
CA LEU A 471 19.52 19.87 -10.56
C LEU A 471 20.78 20.70 -10.29
N LYS A 472 21.33 21.35 -11.33
CA LYS A 472 22.51 22.22 -11.20
C LYS A 472 22.23 23.45 -10.31
N GLU A 473 21.07 24.08 -10.44
CA GLU A 473 20.71 25.29 -9.68
C GLU A 473 20.31 24.97 -8.24
N THR A 474 19.61 23.87 -8.02
CA THR A 474 19.26 23.42 -6.66
C THR A 474 20.47 22.89 -5.89
N GLY A 475 21.55 22.51 -6.60
CA GLY A 475 22.71 21.83 -6.00
C GLY A 475 22.41 20.40 -5.54
N ILE A 476 21.25 19.84 -5.93
CA ILE A 476 20.81 18.49 -5.54
C ILE A 476 21.10 17.54 -6.71
N SER A 477 21.83 16.46 -6.46
CA SER A 477 22.01 15.37 -7.42
C SER A 477 20.93 14.29 -7.26
N ILE A 478 20.62 13.58 -8.35
CA ILE A 478 19.71 12.40 -8.28
C ILE A 478 20.27 11.35 -7.33
N GLY A 479 21.60 11.18 -7.27
CA GLY A 479 22.26 10.30 -6.31
C GLY A 479 22.00 10.66 -4.85
N GLN A 480 22.02 11.96 -4.51
CA GLN A 480 21.66 12.42 -3.16
C GLN A 480 20.19 12.14 -2.83
N TYR A 481 19.28 12.37 -3.78
CA TYR A 481 17.87 12.08 -3.60
C TYR A 481 17.64 10.58 -3.40
N ARG A 482 18.19 9.72 -4.27
CA ARG A 482 18.13 8.25 -4.12
C ARG A 482 18.68 7.78 -2.78
N ASN A 483 19.80 8.37 -2.34
CA ASN A 483 20.39 8.02 -1.05
C ASN A 483 19.49 8.39 0.13
N ALA A 484 18.83 9.56 0.08
CA ALA A 484 17.84 9.95 1.11
C ALA A 484 16.64 8.96 1.14
N VAL A 485 16.12 8.59 -0.04
CA VAL A 485 15.05 7.58 -0.17
C VAL A 485 15.50 6.22 0.38
N ASN A 486 16.69 5.75 0.05
CA ASN A 486 17.22 4.48 0.55
C ASN A 486 17.44 4.49 2.07
N LYS A 487 17.92 5.59 2.64
CA LYS A 487 18.02 5.74 4.09
C LYS A 487 16.66 5.69 4.75
N TYR A 488 15.64 6.36 4.18
CA TYR A 488 14.27 6.32 4.69
C TYR A 488 13.70 4.89 4.71
N LYS A 489 13.91 4.10 3.64
CA LYS A 489 13.47 2.69 3.57
C LYS A 489 14.07 1.86 4.72
N ASN A 490 15.30 2.14 5.10
CA ASN A 490 16.07 1.41 6.13
C ASN A 490 16.03 2.04 7.52
N ALA A 491 15.34 3.16 7.72
CA ALA A 491 15.26 3.84 9.01
C ALA A 491 14.66 2.93 10.08
N GLN A 492 15.34 2.78 11.21
CA GLN A 492 14.99 1.85 12.28
C GLN A 492 14.13 2.48 13.37
N ASP A 493 14.16 3.78 13.49
CA ASP A 493 13.38 4.49 14.49
C ASP A 493 12.59 5.68 13.90
N LYS A 494 11.61 6.12 14.68
CA LYS A 494 10.65 7.14 14.27
C LYS A 494 11.26 8.53 14.09
N ALA A 495 12.30 8.86 14.85
CA ALA A 495 12.96 10.16 14.80
C ALA A 495 13.79 10.27 13.51
N GLU A 496 14.58 9.24 13.21
CA GLU A 496 15.34 9.13 11.97
C GLU A 496 14.42 9.17 10.74
N LYS A 497 13.32 8.41 10.79
CA LYS A 497 12.32 8.39 9.71
C LYS A 497 11.72 9.78 9.46
N TRP A 498 11.36 10.50 10.52
CA TRP A 498 10.78 11.84 10.41
C TRP A 498 11.75 12.88 9.87
N GLU A 499 13.03 12.82 10.28
CA GLU A 499 14.08 13.66 9.74
C GLU A 499 14.29 13.42 8.24
N LEU A 500 14.37 12.15 7.83
CA LEU A 500 14.55 11.78 6.43
C LEU A 500 13.34 12.14 5.56
N ASP A 501 12.12 11.99 6.07
CA ASP A 501 10.90 12.43 5.38
C ASP A 501 10.90 13.94 5.14
N SER A 502 11.32 14.70 6.15
CA SER A 502 11.48 16.16 6.04
C SER A 502 12.51 16.55 4.98
N ILE A 503 13.64 15.86 4.93
CA ILE A 503 14.69 16.08 3.89
C ILE A 503 14.14 15.74 2.49
N ILE A 504 13.44 14.62 2.35
CA ILE A 504 12.83 14.20 1.08
C ILE A 504 11.78 15.22 0.64
N ALA A 505 10.94 15.70 1.54
CA ALA A 505 9.93 16.72 1.27
C ALA A 505 10.57 18.05 0.82
N GLU A 506 11.67 18.47 1.44
CA GLU A 506 12.43 19.65 1.03
C GLU A 506 13.01 19.49 -0.38
N ILE A 507 13.62 18.34 -0.69
CA ILE A 507 14.15 18.03 -2.03
C ILE A 507 13.03 18.12 -3.08
N LYS A 508 11.90 17.47 -2.83
CA LYS A 508 10.74 17.51 -3.73
C LYS A 508 10.20 18.93 -3.94
N SER A 509 10.09 19.69 -2.87
CA SER A 509 9.62 21.09 -2.92
C SER A 509 10.55 21.97 -3.77
N LYS A 510 11.87 21.85 -3.59
CA LYS A 510 12.86 22.58 -4.39
C LYS A 510 12.78 22.19 -5.87
N LEU A 511 12.73 20.88 -6.17
CA LEU A 511 12.61 20.41 -7.55
C LEU A 511 11.32 20.92 -8.21
N THR A 512 10.19 20.82 -7.53
CA THR A 512 8.88 21.30 -8.02
C THR A 512 8.90 22.79 -8.33
N THR A 513 9.47 23.59 -7.42
CA THR A 513 9.55 25.05 -7.57
C THR A 513 10.39 25.45 -8.77
N GLU A 514 11.56 24.84 -8.91
CA GLU A 514 12.52 25.18 -9.99
C GLU A 514 12.04 24.64 -11.36
N ILE A 515 11.44 23.43 -11.42
CA ILE A 515 10.83 22.92 -12.66
C ILE A 515 9.71 23.88 -13.09
N GLY A 516 8.83 24.28 -12.17
CA GLY A 516 7.76 25.22 -12.45
C GLY A 516 8.23 26.62 -12.86
N ALA A 517 9.40 27.08 -12.36
CA ALA A 517 10.00 28.34 -12.78
C ALA A 517 10.52 28.31 -14.22
N LYS A 518 10.98 27.14 -14.67
CA LYS A 518 11.58 26.89 -16.00
C LYS A 518 10.59 26.33 -17.02
N ASP A 519 9.33 26.20 -16.67
CA ASP A 519 8.29 25.79 -17.62
C ASP A 519 8.35 26.65 -18.89
N PRO A 520 8.53 26.06 -20.08
CA PRO A 520 8.63 26.81 -21.34
C PRO A 520 7.45 27.75 -21.58
N LYS A 521 6.23 27.35 -21.19
CA LYS A 521 5.04 28.18 -21.30
C LYS A 521 5.07 29.36 -20.34
N LYS A 522 5.61 29.18 -19.12
CA LYS A 522 5.77 30.26 -18.14
C LYS A 522 6.84 31.25 -18.59
N LEU A 523 7.96 30.78 -19.12
CA LEU A 523 8.98 31.63 -19.72
C LEU A 523 8.42 32.39 -20.93
N ARG A 524 7.61 31.76 -21.77
CA ARG A 524 6.92 32.40 -22.89
C ARG A 524 5.93 33.46 -22.41
N LEU A 525 5.16 33.19 -21.38
CA LEU A 525 4.24 34.15 -20.76
C LEU A 525 5.00 35.39 -20.27
N ASN A 526 6.10 35.20 -19.53
CA ASN A 526 6.92 36.29 -19.03
C ASN A 526 7.55 37.12 -20.18
N LYS A 527 8.03 36.44 -21.24
CA LYS A 527 8.55 37.10 -22.44
C LYS A 527 7.46 37.95 -23.14
N ARG A 528 6.24 37.40 -23.28
CA ARG A 528 5.12 38.13 -23.90
C ARG A 528 4.65 39.29 -23.04
N ARG A 529 4.65 39.16 -21.71
CA ARG A 529 4.37 40.28 -20.80
C ARG A 529 5.42 41.39 -20.93
N ALA A 530 6.70 41.06 -21.00
CA ALA A 530 7.77 42.04 -21.24
C ALA A 530 7.62 42.72 -22.63
N GLU A 531 7.29 41.95 -23.67
CA GLU A 531 7.02 42.50 -25.02
C GLU A 531 5.83 43.45 -24.98
N LEU A 532 4.77 43.12 -24.28
CA LEU A 532 3.59 43.98 -24.14
C LEU A 532 3.95 45.33 -23.44
N VAL A 533 4.73 45.25 -22.37
CA VAL A 533 5.22 46.46 -21.65
C VAL A 533 6.01 47.35 -22.60
N ASN A 534 6.92 46.76 -23.39
CA ASN A 534 7.72 47.49 -24.36
C ASN A 534 6.85 48.13 -25.49
N LEU A 535 5.85 47.40 -25.97
CA LEU A 535 4.92 47.89 -27.00
C LEU A 535 4.04 49.03 -26.48
N LEU A 536 3.69 49.05 -25.20
CA LEU A 536 2.87 50.08 -24.56
C LEU A 536 3.67 51.24 -23.99
N ALA A 537 5.00 51.19 -24.05
CA ALA A 537 5.86 52.30 -23.59
C ALA A 537 5.63 53.55 -24.44
N PRO A 538 5.70 54.77 -23.85
CA PRO A 538 5.49 56.01 -24.56
C PRO A 538 6.39 56.15 -25.78
N GLN A 539 5.83 56.38 -26.95
CA GLN A 539 6.61 56.55 -28.18
C GLN A 539 7.01 58.02 -28.32
N LEU A 540 8.26 58.22 -28.71
CA LEU A 540 8.87 59.54 -28.89
C LEU A 540 8.44 60.26 -30.17
N PHE A 541 7.81 59.53 -31.13
CA PHE A 541 7.42 60.07 -32.43
C PHE A 541 5.96 59.67 -32.77
N GLU A 542 5.28 60.55 -33.52
CA GLU A 542 3.91 60.26 -34.01
C GLU A 542 3.94 59.20 -35.10
N MET A 543 3.12 58.18 -34.94
CA MET A 543 2.96 57.08 -35.93
C MET A 543 2.02 57.47 -37.07
N SER A 544 2.33 57.07 -38.29
CA SER A 544 1.42 57.11 -39.41
C SER A 544 0.19 56.22 -39.17
N LYS A 545 -0.95 56.46 -39.85
CA LYS A 545 -2.16 55.64 -39.74
C LYS A 545 -1.93 54.16 -40.05
N LYS A 546 -0.98 53.82 -40.91
CA LYS A 546 -0.64 52.44 -41.26
C LYS A 546 0.15 51.79 -40.12
N GLU A 547 1.17 52.48 -39.61
CA GLU A 547 1.97 52.00 -38.49
C GLU A 547 1.16 51.80 -37.22
N GLN A 548 0.22 52.72 -36.94
CA GLN A 548 -0.72 52.62 -35.82
C GLN A 548 -1.62 51.37 -35.93
N LYS A 549 -2.10 51.05 -37.15
CA LYS A 549 -2.90 49.85 -37.38
C LYS A 549 -2.08 48.57 -37.21
N ASP A 550 -0.87 48.55 -37.68
CA ASP A 550 0.03 47.39 -37.54
C ASP A 550 0.50 47.20 -36.09
N TRP A 551 0.78 48.31 -35.39
CA TRP A 551 1.07 48.30 -33.95
C TRP A 551 -0.13 47.74 -33.15
N GLN A 552 -1.37 48.23 -33.41
CA GLN A 552 -2.57 47.77 -32.73
C GLN A 552 -2.77 46.24 -32.94
N LYS A 553 -2.61 45.74 -34.16
CA LYS A 553 -2.68 44.32 -34.45
C LYS A 553 -1.66 43.50 -33.64
N ARG A 554 -0.43 44.02 -33.51
CA ARG A 554 0.62 43.36 -32.73
C ARG A 554 0.32 43.36 -31.24
N VAL A 555 -0.17 44.45 -30.69
CA VAL A 555 -0.64 44.56 -29.30
C VAL A 555 -1.76 43.58 -29.02
N ASP A 556 -2.75 43.49 -29.92
CA ASP A 556 -3.90 42.60 -29.74
C ASP A 556 -3.48 41.11 -29.84
N ALA A 557 -2.56 40.79 -30.73
CA ALA A 557 -2.00 39.42 -30.85
C ALA A 557 -1.22 39.00 -29.58
N VAL A 558 -0.40 39.92 -29.04
CA VAL A 558 0.36 39.64 -27.81
C VAL A 558 -0.58 39.53 -26.61
N LYS A 559 -1.58 40.40 -26.48
CA LYS A 559 -2.60 40.31 -25.42
C LYS A 559 -3.39 39.00 -25.48
N LYS A 560 -3.76 38.55 -26.68
CA LYS A 560 -4.49 37.30 -26.88
C LYS A 560 -3.63 36.11 -26.42
N GLU A 561 -2.37 36.08 -26.82
CA GLU A 561 -1.44 35.01 -26.40
C GLU A 561 -1.19 34.99 -24.90
N ILE A 562 -1.07 36.17 -24.27
CA ILE A 562 -0.97 36.29 -22.81
C ILE A 562 -2.22 35.70 -22.14
N ALA A 563 -3.42 36.08 -22.60
CA ALA A 563 -4.66 35.59 -22.04
C ALA A 563 -4.82 34.07 -22.19
N GLU A 564 -4.40 33.49 -23.32
CA GLU A 564 -4.41 32.04 -23.55
C GLU A 564 -3.44 31.33 -22.56
N LEU A 565 -2.25 31.86 -22.36
CA LEU A 565 -1.25 31.31 -21.43
C LEU A 565 -1.68 31.49 -19.97
N GLU A 566 -2.27 32.64 -19.62
CA GLU A 566 -2.80 32.88 -18.27
C GLU A 566 -3.98 31.94 -17.96
N SER A 567 -4.91 31.78 -18.91
CA SER A 567 -6.02 30.83 -18.78
C SER A 567 -5.51 29.39 -18.58
N TYR A 568 -4.48 28.99 -19.32
CA TYR A 568 -3.84 27.68 -19.14
C TYR A 568 -3.27 27.50 -17.72
N PHE A 569 -2.57 28.51 -17.17
CA PHE A 569 -2.03 28.41 -15.81
C PHE A 569 -3.10 28.54 -14.73
N GLU A 570 -4.14 29.34 -14.95
CA GLU A 570 -5.31 29.39 -14.07
C GLU A 570 -6.04 28.04 -14.05
N GLU A 571 -6.19 27.40 -15.19
CA GLU A 571 -6.77 26.06 -15.30
C GLU A 571 -5.93 25.03 -14.53
N ILE A 572 -4.60 25.04 -14.67
CA ILE A 572 -3.71 24.15 -13.92
C ILE A 572 -3.76 24.41 -12.42
N ASN A 573 -3.78 25.69 -12.00
CA ASN A 573 -3.69 26.06 -10.59
C ASN A 573 -5.04 26.02 -9.85
N SER A 574 -6.14 26.34 -10.54
CA SER A 574 -7.49 26.40 -9.97
C SER A 574 -8.31 25.13 -10.21
N ASN A 575 -7.89 24.28 -11.13
CA ASN A 575 -8.69 23.14 -11.55
C ASN A 575 -8.53 21.96 -10.58
N LYS A 576 -9.65 21.52 -10.03
CA LYS A 576 -9.74 20.33 -9.16
C LYS A 576 -9.13 19.08 -9.82
N ILE A 577 -9.05 19.02 -11.15
CA ILE A 577 -8.46 17.92 -11.91
C ILE A 577 -6.98 17.75 -11.56
N TYR A 578 -6.21 18.84 -11.40
CA TYR A 578 -4.78 18.77 -11.07
C TYR A 578 -4.46 18.69 -9.57
N LEU A 579 -5.46 18.70 -8.70
CA LEU A 579 -5.24 18.53 -7.25
C LEU A 579 -4.63 17.17 -6.90
N GLY A 580 -4.89 16.15 -7.72
CA GLY A 580 -4.33 14.80 -7.58
C GLY A 580 -3.23 14.47 -8.59
N ALA A 581 -2.68 15.44 -9.33
CA ALA A 581 -1.65 15.18 -10.33
C ALA A 581 -0.41 14.51 -9.72
N PHE A 582 0.12 13.50 -10.41
CA PHE A 582 1.25 12.72 -9.95
C PHE A 582 2.52 13.03 -10.77
N GLU A 583 3.53 13.55 -10.10
CA GLU A 583 4.78 13.96 -10.75
C GLU A 583 5.81 12.83 -10.72
N TRP A 584 5.77 11.93 -11.67
CA TRP A 584 6.60 10.72 -11.75
C TRP A 584 8.09 10.98 -11.46
N ARG A 585 8.66 12.03 -12.06
CA ARG A 585 10.07 12.40 -11.90
C ARG A 585 10.43 12.91 -10.50
N ILE A 586 9.45 13.47 -9.80
CA ILE A 586 9.62 14.02 -8.46
C ILE A 586 9.32 12.95 -7.42
N GLU A 587 8.32 12.12 -7.69
CA GLU A 587 7.86 11.12 -6.74
C GLU A 587 8.78 9.90 -6.68
N PHE A 588 9.34 9.47 -7.81
CA PHE A 588 10.22 8.31 -7.90
C PHE A 588 11.56 8.67 -8.54
N PRO A 589 12.64 8.89 -7.76
CA PRO A 589 13.97 9.15 -8.32
C PRO A 589 14.53 7.95 -9.10
N GLU A 590 13.96 6.77 -8.93
CA GLU A 590 14.31 5.53 -9.63
C GLU A 590 14.06 5.60 -11.14
N VAL A 591 13.07 6.40 -11.58
CA VAL A 591 12.73 6.57 -13.01
C VAL A 591 13.61 7.58 -13.75
N LEU A 592 14.62 8.13 -13.10
CA LEU A 592 15.55 9.11 -13.67
C LEU A 592 16.95 8.49 -13.84
N ASP A 593 17.70 8.89 -14.87
CA ASP A 593 19.12 8.62 -14.92
C ASP A 593 19.93 9.62 -14.03
N ALA A 594 21.26 9.53 -14.06
CA ALA A 594 22.12 10.42 -13.28
C ALA A 594 22.03 11.90 -13.72
N ASP A 595 21.69 12.16 -14.96
CA ASP A 595 21.51 13.49 -15.55
C ASP A 595 20.08 14.04 -15.36
N GLY A 596 19.15 13.24 -14.79
CA GLY A 596 17.76 13.61 -14.57
C GLY A 596 16.84 13.40 -15.78
N ASN A 597 17.27 12.63 -16.78
CA ASN A 597 16.39 12.25 -17.87
C ASN A 597 15.44 11.14 -17.40
N PHE A 598 14.20 11.19 -17.89
CA PHE A 598 13.20 10.16 -17.57
C PHE A 598 13.49 8.86 -18.34
N ILE A 599 13.81 7.79 -17.62
CA ILE A 599 14.09 6.46 -18.17
C ILE A 599 12.92 5.48 -17.98
N GLY A 600 11.96 5.81 -17.10
CA GLY A 600 10.80 4.97 -16.82
C GLY A 600 11.11 3.75 -15.95
N PHE A 601 10.21 2.76 -15.99
CA PHE A 601 10.31 1.47 -15.30
C PHE A 601 10.69 0.36 -16.28
N ASP A 602 11.34 -0.69 -15.79
CA ASP A 602 11.67 -1.89 -16.60
C ASP A 602 10.40 -2.67 -16.98
N CYS A 603 9.36 -2.62 -16.14
CA CYS A 603 8.06 -3.24 -16.38
C CYS A 603 6.93 -2.34 -15.88
N VAL A 604 5.90 -2.17 -16.69
CA VAL A 604 4.63 -1.55 -16.27
C VAL A 604 3.53 -2.58 -16.47
N ILE A 605 2.81 -2.90 -15.39
CA ILE A 605 1.78 -3.93 -15.37
C ILE A 605 0.62 -3.48 -14.49
N GLY A 606 -0.61 -3.66 -14.93
CA GLY A 606 -1.80 -3.28 -14.17
C GLY A 606 -3.07 -3.44 -14.98
N ASN A 607 -4.21 -3.22 -14.32
CA ASN A 607 -5.52 -3.19 -14.94
C ASN A 607 -6.23 -1.86 -14.61
N PRO A 608 -5.96 -0.77 -15.35
CA PRO A 608 -6.57 0.52 -15.09
C PRO A 608 -8.08 0.50 -15.34
N PRO A 609 -8.86 1.34 -14.63
CA PRO A 609 -10.31 1.37 -14.78
C PRO A 609 -10.71 1.78 -16.21
N TYR A 610 -11.71 1.08 -16.77
CA TYR A 610 -12.28 1.40 -18.07
C TYR A 610 -13.26 2.56 -17.95
N ILE A 611 -12.93 3.72 -18.51
CA ILE A 611 -13.86 4.83 -18.68
C ILE A 611 -14.51 4.68 -20.05
N GLN A 612 -15.84 4.43 -20.10
CA GLN A 612 -16.58 4.61 -21.34
C GLN A 612 -16.53 6.08 -21.72
N LEU A 613 -15.79 6.40 -22.76
CA LEU A 613 -15.93 7.69 -23.43
C LEU A 613 -17.32 7.64 -24.09
N GLN A 614 -18.30 8.26 -23.44
CA GLN A 614 -19.56 8.56 -24.09
C GLN A 614 -19.26 9.61 -25.16
N SER A 615 -19.32 9.17 -26.43
CA SER A 615 -19.25 10.01 -27.63
C SER A 615 -20.44 10.96 -27.70
#